data_5597f07eda83c2cb9ea32c187ba01540
#
_entry.id   5597f07eda83c2cb9ea32c187ba01540
#
_cell.length_a   1.000
_cell.length_b   1.000
_cell.length_c   1.000
_cell.angle_alpha   90.00
_cell.angle_beta   90.00
_cell.angle_gamma   90.00
#
_symmetry.space_group_name_H-M   'P 1'
#
loop_
_entity.id
_entity.type
_entity.pdbx_description
1 polymer ?
#
loop_
_entity_poly.entity_id
_entity_poly.type
_entity_poly.pdbx_seq_one_letter_code
_entity_poly.pdbx_strand_id
1 'polypeptide(L)'
;MIYTALAFLAWLAAAPFIFILSFKKKYRTSLKARFFLYKNPKFSPAAVHFHACSLGEVNALALLISKFESVALSTTTQTGFGAARALTPNSRYLPFENWLPFWLTGSRVLVIFEAELWLNLIRSAKSRGSYVILLNARISDLSYASYLRFKFYYRKAFENIDLVLAQSELDAARLRELGAKNIKVAGNIKSANIAVATKDYSAASANSFVLTISNTHEGEEELILSNLNDFMKFHSSQSAPEKYPRAASARDDRSLPAAELRDEQGSTESVNLNAASLNAAIPSDASSAVPNTALLNGASLNSTAPNAAASTAAPQKLKIILAPRHPERFEKVSEICEIWAREHGLSFERFSEGAGLRSDFILLDAFGELANFYKISNVVILGGSFLRNIGGHSPIEAASFGVPIISGRFFHNQKALYALVQNIALCEANEISSVLKEPLKGTRIDKICDLQEIENLIKERI
;
A
#
# COMPACT_ATOMS: atom_id res chain seq x y z
N MET A 1 19.32 5.95 -32.52
CA MET A 1 18.70 5.91 -33.86
C MET A 1 18.14 4.52 -34.19
N ILE A 2 18.95 3.44 -34.17
CA ILE A 2 18.50 2.07 -34.52
C ILE A 2 17.26 1.63 -33.76
N TYR A 3 17.22 1.79 -32.42
CA TYR A 3 16.07 1.41 -31.61
C TYR A 3 14.78 2.14 -32.03
N THR A 4 14.85 3.44 -32.29
CA THR A 4 13.69 4.24 -32.72
C THR A 4 13.20 3.80 -34.10
N ALA A 5 14.12 3.45 -35.01
CA ALA A 5 13.76 2.89 -36.31
C ALA A 5 13.08 1.52 -36.18
N LEU A 6 13.60 0.64 -35.33
CA LEU A 6 12.97 -0.66 -35.02
C LEU A 6 11.58 -0.49 -34.38
N ALA A 7 11.43 0.46 -33.44
CA ALA A 7 10.14 0.79 -32.86
C ALA A 7 9.13 1.30 -33.90
N PHE A 8 9.59 2.09 -34.88
CA PHE A 8 8.77 2.56 -35.99
C PHE A 8 8.34 1.40 -36.88
N LEU A 9 9.25 0.50 -37.26
CA LEU A 9 8.92 -0.69 -38.06
C LEU A 9 7.92 -1.61 -37.35
N ALA A 10 8.15 -1.84 -36.03
CA ALA A 10 7.22 -2.61 -35.20
C ALA A 10 5.83 -1.95 -35.15
N TRP A 11 5.79 -0.63 -35.01
CA TRP A 11 4.56 0.15 -35.05
C TRP A 11 3.85 0.01 -36.38
N LEU A 12 4.57 0.15 -37.49
CA LEU A 12 4.00 0.03 -38.87
C LEU A 12 3.36 -1.34 -39.10
N ALA A 13 4.04 -2.41 -38.67
CA ALA A 13 3.53 -3.78 -38.77
C ALA A 13 2.30 -4.00 -37.88
N ALA A 14 2.25 -3.43 -36.71
CA ALA A 14 1.17 -3.59 -35.74
C ALA A 14 -0.04 -2.64 -35.98
N ALA A 15 0.16 -1.53 -36.69
CA ALA A 15 -0.82 -0.45 -36.82
C ALA A 15 -2.19 -0.92 -37.37
N PRO A 16 -2.32 -1.78 -38.41
CA PRO A 16 -3.61 -2.24 -38.90
C PRO A 16 -4.38 -3.02 -37.82
N PHE A 17 -3.70 -3.91 -37.11
CA PHE A 17 -4.30 -4.71 -36.03
C PHE A 17 -4.73 -3.84 -34.85
N ILE A 18 -3.87 -2.90 -34.43
CA ILE A 18 -4.16 -1.95 -33.35
C ILE A 18 -5.32 -1.04 -33.75
N PHE A 19 -5.41 -0.62 -34.99
CA PHE A 19 -6.53 0.17 -35.50
C PHE A 19 -7.85 -0.58 -35.34
N ILE A 20 -7.93 -1.85 -35.71
CA ILE A 20 -9.11 -2.70 -35.50
C ILE A 20 -9.43 -2.84 -33.99
N LEU A 21 -8.42 -3.14 -33.16
CA LEU A 21 -8.61 -3.25 -31.71
C LEU A 21 -9.12 -1.96 -31.08
N SER A 22 -8.80 -0.81 -31.67
CA SER A 22 -9.19 0.50 -31.15
C SER A 22 -10.69 0.77 -31.18
N PHE A 23 -11.49 -0.07 -31.82
CA PHE A 23 -12.95 0.01 -31.81
C PHE A 23 -13.58 -0.70 -30.61
N LYS A 24 -12.85 -1.59 -29.91
CA LYS A 24 -13.35 -2.23 -28.70
C LYS A 24 -13.50 -1.19 -27.57
N LYS A 25 -14.64 -1.20 -26.85
CA LYS A 25 -14.98 -0.26 -25.77
C LYS A 25 -13.83 -0.05 -24.76
N LYS A 26 -13.17 -1.14 -24.37
CA LYS A 26 -12.05 -1.14 -23.40
C LYS A 26 -10.83 -0.32 -23.87
N TYR A 27 -10.59 -0.24 -25.20
CA TYR A 27 -9.37 0.35 -25.78
C TYR A 27 -9.61 1.58 -26.63
N ARG A 28 -10.88 2.01 -26.76
CA ARG A 28 -11.34 3.02 -27.71
C ARG A 28 -10.62 4.36 -27.62
N THR A 29 -10.29 4.79 -26.42
CA THR A 29 -9.58 6.06 -26.20
C THR A 29 -8.07 5.88 -26.15
N SER A 30 -7.59 4.90 -25.37
CA SER A 30 -6.16 4.72 -25.12
C SER A 30 -5.36 4.32 -26.36
N LEU A 31 -5.82 3.35 -27.16
CA LEU A 31 -5.08 2.92 -28.34
C LEU A 31 -5.00 4.01 -29.42
N LYS A 32 -6.10 4.71 -29.68
CA LYS A 32 -6.11 5.82 -30.66
C LYS A 32 -5.17 6.96 -30.25
N ALA A 33 -5.16 7.30 -28.96
CA ALA A 33 -4.29 8.34 -28.41
C ALA A 33 -2.81 7.94 -28.44
N ARG A 34 -2.50 6.69 -28.06
CA ARG A 34 -1.12 6.23 -27.91
C ARG A 34 -0.45 5.89 -29.25
N PHE A 35 -1.16 5.23 -30.15
CA PHE A 35 -0.57 4.74 -31.39
C PHE A 35 -0.73 5.69 -32.57
N PHE A 36 -1.77 6.54 -32.58
CA PHE A 36 -2.07 7.44 -33.67
C PHE A 36 -2.13 8.92 -33.27
N LEU A 37 -1.78 9.25 -32.02
CA LEU A 37 -1.81 10.60 -31.42
C LEU A 37 -3.19 11.28 -31.53
N TYR A 38 -4.26 10.51 -31.74
CA TYR A 38 -5.60 11.05 -31.89
C TYR A 38 -6.08 11.70 -30.60
N LYS A 39 -6.37 13.00 -30.63
CA LYS A 39 -6.75 13.82 -29.45
C LYS A 39 -5.77 13.71 -28.28
N ASN A 40 -4.47 13.51 -28.59
CA ASN A 40 -3.40 13.40 -27.58
C ASN A 40 -2.29 14.42 -27.88
N PRO A 41 -2.55 15.73 -27.68
CA PRO A 41 -1.55 16.78 -27.90
C PRO A 41 -0.38 16.63 -26.92
N LYS A 42 0.70 17.36 -27.18
CA LYS A 42 1.81 17.47 -26.25
C LYS A 42 1.36 18.05 -24.90
N PHE A 43 2.17 17.82 -23.88
CA PHE A 43 1.99 18.52 -22.60
C PHE A 43 2.22 20.01 -22.72
N SER A 44 1.52 20.78 -21.90
CA SER A 44 1.98 22.10 -21.53
C SER A 44 3.29 21.98 -20.74
N PRO A 45 4.20 22.97 -20.82
CA PRO A 45 5.43 22.95 -20.03
C PRO A 45 5.16 22.68 -18.55
N ALA A 46 5.97 21.81 -17.95
CA ALA A 46 5.85 21.47 -16.55
C ALA A 46 7.23 21.24 -15.93
N ALA A 47 7.39 21.57 -14.66
CA ALA A 47 8.64 21.35 -13.93
C ALA A 47 8.89 19.85 -13.75
N VAL A 48 7.86 19.09 -13.36
CA VAL A 48 7.94 17.64 -13.15
C VAL A 48 6.97 16.90 -14.08
N HIS A 49 7.50 15.88 -14.76
CA HIS A 49 6.69 14.92 -15.51
C HIS A 49 6.67 13.59 -14.77
N PHE A 50 5.50 13.17 -14.28
CA PHE A 50 5.30 11.84 -13.73
C PHE A 50 4.76 10.90 -14.80
N HIS A 51 5.29 9.69 -14.84
CA HIS A 51 4.76 8.60 -15.67
C HIS A 51 4.36 7.41 -14.80
N ALA A 52 3.07 7.04 -14.88
CA ALA A 52 2.46 5.90 -14.19
C ALA A 52 1.53 5.15 -15.16
N CYS A 53 1.65 3.83 -15.24
CA CYS A 53 0.94 3.04 -16.25
C CYS A 53 -0.56 2.91 -15.95
N SER A 54 -0.90 2.58 -14.71
CA SER A 54 -2.23 2.09 -14.31
C SER A 54 -2.90 2.97 -13.25
N LEU A 55 -4.20 2.71 -13.00
CA LEU A 55 -4.97 3.35 -11.92
C LEU A 55 -4.30 3.20 -10.56
N GLY A 56 -3.82 1.98 -10.23
CA GLY A 56 -3.19 1.72 -8.93
C GLY A 56 -1.88 2.48 -8.74
N GLU A 57 -1.12 2.69 -9.81
CA GLU A 57 0.13 3.46 -9.78
C GLU A 57 -0.15 4.97 -9.68
N VAL A 58 -1.14 5.48 -10.43
CA VAL A 58 -1.56 6.89 -10.31
C VAL A 58 -2.03 7.21 -8.90
N ASN A 59 -2.84 6.34 -8.29
CA ASN A 59 -3.31 6.51 -6.92
C ASN A 59 -2.14 6.45 -5.90
N ALA A 60 -1.15 5.58 -6.13
CA ALA A 60 0.04 5.51 -5.28
C ALA A 60 0.88 6.80 -5.31
N LEU A 61 0.88 7.50 -6.44
CA LEU A 61 1.59 8.78 -6.64
C LEU A 61 0.78 10.00 -6.21
N ALA A 62 -0.52 9.89 -5.96
CA ALA A 62 -1.41 11.04 -5.78
C ALA A 62 -0.93 12.00 -4.69
N LEU A 63 -0.52 11.49 -3.52
CA LEU A 63 0.02 12.30 -2.42
C LEU A 63 1.34 13.00 -2.79
N LEU A 64 2.21 12.32 -3.54
CA LEU A 64 3.47 12.93 -4.00
C LEU A 64 3.21 13.99 -5.06
N ILE A 65 2.33 13.73 -6.03
CA ILE A 65 1.96 14.66 -7.10
C ILE A 65 1.38 15.95 -6.52
N SER A 66 0.55 15.88 -5.48
CA SER A 66 -0.07 17.04 -4.84
C SER A 66 0.93 18.02 -4.18
N LYS A 67 2.19 17.61 -4.02
CA LYS A 67 3.26 18.45 -3.47
C LYS A 67 3.93 19.36 -4.50
N PHE A 68 3.51 19.28 -5.78
CA PHE A 68 4.11 20.03 -6.87
C PHE A 68 3.03 20.80 -7.63
N GLU A 69 3.27 22.09 -7.90
CA GLU A 69 2.34 22.97 -8.61
C GLU A 69 2.37 22.77 -10.13
N SER A 70 3.57 22.54 -10.69
CA SER A 70 3.79 22.44 -12.13
C SER A 70 4.05 21.00 -12.56
N VAL A 71 2.97 20.26 -12.83
CA VAL A 71 2.99 18.81 -13.11
C VAL A 71 2.44 18.49 -14.48
N ALA A 72 3.13 17.58 -15.18
CA ALA A 72 2.61 16.77 -16.29
C ALA A 72 2.47 15.31 -15.82
N LEU A 73 1.40 14.64 -16.23
CA LEU A 73 1.17 13.24 -15.83
C LEU A 73 0.81 12.38 -17.05
N SER A 74 1.59 11.36 -17.35
CA SER A 74 1.31 10.42 -18.42
C SER A 74 0.92 9.04 -17.92
N THR A 75 -0.04 8.42 -18.63
CA THR A 75 -0.53 7.07 -18.31
C THR A 75 -0.69 6.23 -19.57
N THR A 76 -0.89 4.92 -19.41
CA THR A 76 -1.11 4.02 -20.56
C THR A 76 -2.51 3.43 -20.61
N THR A 77 -3.21 3.30 -19.45
CA THR A 77 -4.54 2.71 -19.36
C THR A 77 -5.66 3.72 -19.31
N GLN A 78 -6.87 3.35 -19.72
CA GLN A 78 -8.03 4.24 -19.71
C GLN A 78 -8.45 4.62 -18.27
N THR A 79 -8.42 3.67 -17.35
CA THR A 79 -8.74 3.91 -15.93
C THR A 79 -7.68 4.78 -15.25
N GLY A 80 -6.38 4.54 -15.56
CA GLY A 80 -5.29 5.40 -15.10
C GLY A 80 -5.42 6.84 -15.61
N PHE A 81 -5.83 7.02 -16.87
CA PHE A 81 -6.06 8.36 -17.43
C PHE A 81 -7.20 9.10 -16.74
N GLY A 82 -8.30 8.39 -16.39
CA GLY A 82 -9.40 8.98 -15.62
C GLY A 82 -8.90 9.53 -14.27
N ALA A 83 -8.15 8.73 -13.52
CA ALA A 83 -7.55 9.17 -12.25
C ALA A 83 -6.52 10.30 -12.44
N ALA A 84 -5.67 10.22 -13.46
CA ALA A 84 -4.69 11.25 -13.74
C ALA A 84 -5.34 12.62 -14.04
N ARG A 85 -6.45 12.63 -14.75
CA ARG A 85 -7.23 13.84 -15.06
C ARG A 85 -7.83 14.51 -13.81
N ALA A 86 -8.14 13.71 -12.79
CA ALA A 86 -8.61 14.26 -11.51
C ALA A 86 -7.47 14.94 -10.73
N LEU A 87 -6.22 14.52 -10.91
CA LEU A 87 -5.06 15.10 -10.24
C LEU A 87 -4.51 16.35 -10.96
N THR A 88 -4.48 16.35 -12.29
CA THR A 88 -3.99 17.48 -13.08
C THR A 88 -4.65 17.53 -14.47
N PRO A 89 -5.05 18.71 -14.96
CA PRO A 89 -5.54 18.88 -16.33
C PRO A 89 -4.45 18.62 -17.38
N ASN A 90 -3.16 18.73 -17.00
CA ASN A 90 -2.01 18.44 -17.85
C ASN A 90 -1.71 16.94 -17.88
N SER A 91 -2.75 16.12 -18.05
CA SER A 91 -2.66 14.65 -18.17
C SER A 91 -2.81 14.20 -19.60
N ARG A 92 -2.00 13.21 -20.02
CA ARG A 92 -2.01 12.65 -21.40
C ARG A 92 -1.79 11.16 -21.36
N TYR A 93 -2.19 10.48 -22.44
CA TYR A 93 -1.71 9.12 -22.67
C TYR A 93 -0.26 9.16 -23.14
N LEU A 94 0.61 8.31 -22.58
CA LEU A 94 1.97 8.15 -23.09
C LEU A 94 1.90 7.52 -24.49
N PRO A 95 2.40 8.18 -25.55
CA PRO A 95 2.44 7.59 -26.89
C PRO A 95 3.32 6.34 -26.94
N PHE A 96 3.15 5.57 -28.01
CA PHE A 96 4.06 4.46 -28.29
C PHE A 96 5.48 4.98 -28.58
N GLU A 97 6.48 4.14 -28.36
CA GLU A 97 7.91 4.45 -28.37
C GLU A 97 8.39 5.27 -29.58
N ASN A 98 7.89 4.98 -30.77
CA ASN A 98 8.28 5.68 -32.00
C ASN A 98 7.90 7.17 -32.01
N TRP A 99 6.84 7.57 -31.28
CA TRP A 99 6.38 8.95 -31.24
C TRP A 99 7.05 9.80 -30.16
N LEU A 100 7.61 9.18 -29.13
CA LEU A 100 8.15 9.87 -27.95
C LEU A 100 9.22 10.92 -28.29
N PRO A 101 10.19 10.68 -29.21
CA PRO A 101 11.18 11.68 -29.56
C PRO A 101 10.58 12.99 -30.11
N PHE A 102 9.42 12.91 -30.74
CA PHE A 102 8.75 14.07 -31.37
C PHE A 102 7.66 14.67 -30.47
N TRP A 103 7.04 13.86 -29.63
CA TRP A 103 5.88 14.24 -28.84
C TRP A 103 6.25 14.80 -27.46
N LEU A 104 7.31 14.30 -26.84
CA LEU A 104 7.65 14.66 -25.46
C LEU A 104 7.97 16.16 -25.34
N THR A 105 7.34 16.83 -24.38
CA THR A 105 7.76 18.17 -23.94
C THR A 105 8.79 18.01 -22.84
N GLY A 106 9.86 18.82 -22.83
CA GLY A 106 10.88 18.81 -21.78
C GLY A 106 10.29 19.22 -20.42
N SER A 107 10.77 18.58 -19.38
CA SER A 107 10.57 18.93 -17.97
C SER A 107 11.93 18.95 -17.27
N ARG A 108 12.05 19.61 -16.12
CA ARG A 108 13.31 19.54 -15.36
C ARG A 108 13.53 18.15 -14.77
N VAL A 109 12.46 17.52 -14.29
CA VAL A 109 12.51 16.15 -13.73
C VAL A 109 11.50 15.27 -14.45
N LEU A 110 11.92 14.06 -14.83
CA LEU A 110 11.04 12.96 -15.24
C LEU A 110 11.07 11.90 -14.15
N VAL A 111 9.90 11.60 -13.56
CA VAL A 111 9.72 10.52 -12.58
C VAL A 111 8.97 9.37 -13.24
N ILE A 112 9.61 8.22 -13.37
CA ILE A 112 9.03 6.98 -13.91
C ILE A 112 8.70 6.06 -12.75
N PHE A 113 7.48 5.50 -12.73
CA PHE A 113 7.02 4.65 -11.65
C PHE A 113 7.22 3.17 -11.94
N GLU A 114 7.73 2.43 -10.97
CA GLU A 114 7.99 0.98 -11.00
C GLU A 114 8.93 0.56 -12.15
N ALA A 115 8.47 -0.31 -13.07
CA ALA A 115 9.31 -0.94 -14.09
C ALA A 115 9.02 -0.44 -15.53
N GLU A 116 8.39 0.71 -15.69
CA GLU A 116 7.99 1.29 -16.99
C GLU A 116 9.19 1.91 -17.75
N LEU A 117 10.19 1.09 -18.06
CA LEU A 117 11.46 1.51 -18.65
C LEU A 117 11.35 1.69 -20.19
N TRP A 118 10.55 2.66 -20.64
CA TRP A 118 10.41 3.05 -22.04
C TRP A 118 11.67 3.79 -22.53
N LEU A 119 12.50 3.12 -23.35
CA LEU A 119 13.84 3.62 -23.70
C LEU A 119 13.81 4.97 -24.43
N ASN A 120 12.86 5.19 -25.34
CA ASN A 120 12.74 6.48 -26.02
C ASN A 120 12.16 7.58 -25.10
N LEU A 121 11.33 7.25 -24.09
CA LEU A 121 10.91 8.20 -23.08
C LEU A 121 12.15 8.72 -22.32
N ILE A 122 12.94 7.80 -21.76
CA ILE A 122 14.13 8.09 -20.97
C ILE A 122 15.14 8.90 -21.79
N ARG A 123 15.48 8.44 -22.98
CA ARG A 123 16.45 9.14 -23.86
C ARG A 123 15.95 10.50 -24.32
N SER A 124 14.67 10.61 -24.64
CA SER A 124 14.09 11.90 -25.07
C SER A 124 14.04 12.91 -23.94
N ALA A 125 13.78 12.47 -22.72
CA ALA A 125 13.85 13.33 -21.54
C ALA A 125 15.30 13.79 -21.29
N LYS A 126 16.26 12.85 -21.28
CA LYS A 126 17.69 13.18 -21.12
C LYS A 126 18.21 14.15 -22.18
N SER A 127 17.86 13.94 -23.45
CA SER A 127 18.27 14.85 -24.54
C SER A 127 17.70 16.26 -24.42
N ARG A 128 16.65 16.44 -23.60
CA ARG A 128 16.04 17.74 -23.27
C ARG A 128 16.49 18.30 -21.91
N GLY A 129 17.50 17.68 -21.30
CA GLY A 129 18.08 18.14 -20.03
C GLY A 129 17.34 17.69 -18.77
N SER A 130 16.38 16.77 -18.88
CA SER A 130 15.67 16.28 -17.70
C SER A 130 16.58 15.43 -16.78
N TYR A 131 16.42 15.58 -15.47
CA TYR A 131 16.89 14.63 -14.47
C TYR A 131 15.88 13.47 -14.39
N VAL A 132 16.33 12.23 -14.58
CA VAL A 132 15.43 11.08 -14.68
C VAL A 132 15.52 10.24 -13.42
N ILE A 133 14.37 10.07 -12.75
CA ILE A 133 14.21 9.27 -11.53
C ILE A 133 13.34 8.06 -11.84
N LEU A 134 13.82 6.86 -11.50
CA LEU A 134 13.00 5.66 -11.44
C LEU A 134 12.53 5.48 -9.99
N LEU A 135 11.27 5.71 -9.73
CA LEU A 135 10.66 5.68 -8.41
C LEU A 135 9.93 4.36 -8.15
N ASN A 136 10.01 3.86 -6.92
CA ASN A 136 9.36 2.62 -6.49
C ASN A 136 9.84 1.39 -7.29
N ALA A 137 11.11 1.40 -7.69
CA ALA A 137 11.68 0.42 -8.58
C ALA A 137 11.67 -0.98 -7.97
N ARG A 138 11.12 -1.94 -8.73
CA ARG A 138 10.94 -3.33 -8.30
C ARG A 138 11.13 -4.29 -9.47
N ILE A 139 11.69 -5.47 -9.16
CA ILE A 139 11.78 -6.60 -10.09
C ILE A 139 11.27 -7.86 -9.38
N SER A 140 10.12 -8.38 -9.82
CA SER A 140 9.53 -9.59 -9.23
C SER A 140 10.34 -10.85 -9.54
N ASP A 141 10.23 -11.88 -8.69
CA ASP A 141 10.87 -13.19 -8.90
C ASP A 141 10.53 -13.79 -10.25
N LEU A 142 9.24 -13.67 -10.65
CA LEU A 142 8.74 -14.21 -11.91
C LEU A 142 9.34 -13.52 -13.14
N SER A 143 9.61 -12.23 -13.06
CA SER A 143 10.12 -11.44 -14.18
C SER A 143 11.64 -11.37 -14.24
N TYR A 144 12.34 -11.65 -13.14
CA TYR A 144 13.79 -11.45 -13.02
C TYR A 144 14.61 -12.18 -14.09
N ALA A 145 14.32 -13.46 -14.34
CA ALA A 145 14.99 -14.22 -15.41
C ALA A 145 14.80 -13.60 -16.81
N SER A 146 13.61 -13.04 -17.08
CA SER A 146 13.34 -12.34 -18.34
C SER A 146 14.13 -11.03 -18.43
N TYR A 147 14.24 -10.27 -17.34
CA TYR A 147 15.06 -9.06 -17.29
C TYR A 147 16.52 -9.36 -17.57
N LEU A 148 17.08 -10.43 -17.01
CA LEU A 148 18.47 -10.85 -17.27
C LEU A 148 18.68 -11.25 -18.73
N ARG A 149 17.70 -11.95 -19.36
CA ARG A 149 17.79 -12.30 -20.79
C ARG A 149 17.89 -11.07 -21.69
N PHE A 150 17.22 -9.97 -21.33
CA PHE A 150 17.25 -8.70 -22.03
C PHE A 150 18.15 -7.65 -21.37
N LYS A 151 19.13 -8.06 -20.60
CA LYS A 151 20.04 -7.19 -19.86
C LYS A 151 20.67 -6.08 -20.70
N PHE A 152 20.98 -6.36 -21.98
CA PHE A 152 21.52 -5.36 -22.91
C PHE A 152 20.58 -4.16 -23.11
N TYR A 153 19.26 -4.39 -23.14
CA TYR A 153 18.24 -3.35 -23.25
C TYR A 153 18.16 -2.52 -21.97
N TYR A 154 18.05 -3.20 -20.82
CA TYR A 154 17.91 -2.54 -19.52
C TYR A 154 19.16 -1.73 -19.16
N ARG A 155 20.35 -2.25 -19.47
CA ARG A 155 21.59 -1.50 -19.29
C ARG A 155 21.55 -0.16 -20.03
N LYS A 156 21.06 -0.15 -21.28
CA LYS A 156 20.92 1.09 -22.06
C LYS A 156 19.88 2.05 -21.49
N ALA A 157 18.84 1.55 -20.84
CA ALA A 157 17.88 2.39 -20.14
C ALA A 157 18.53 3.00 -18.88
N PHE A 158 19.21 2.18 -18.06
CA PHE A 158 19.86 2.63 -16.83
C PHE A 158 21.04 3.57 -17.07
N GLU A 159 21.70 3.54 -18.22
CA GLU A 159 22.71 4.54 -18.62
C GLU A 159 22.15 5.98 -18.67
N ASN A 160 20.84 6.13 -18.79
CA ASN A 160 20.14 7.42 -18.91
C ASN A 160 19.21 7.74 -17.72
N ILE A 161 19.26 6.95 -16.64
CA ILE A 161 18.55 7.19 -15.40
C ILE A 161 19.54 7.71 -14.37
N ASP A 162 19.22 8.86 -13.78
CA ASP A 162 20.12 9.56 -12.86
C ASP A 162 20.00 9.03 -11.42
N LEU A 163 18.78 8.61 -11.02
CA LEU A 163 18.51 8.10 -9.67
C LEU A 163 17.49 6.98 -9.73
N VAL A 164 17.75 5.90 -9.00
CA VAL A 164 16.83 4.78 -8.82
C VAL A 164 16.46 4.67 -7.35
N LEU A 165 15.17 4.79 -7.06
CA LEU A 165 14.59 4.62 -5.72
C LEU A 165 13.94 3.24 -5.64
N ALA A 166 14.68 2.26 -5.12
CA ALA A 166 14.27 0.86 -5.03
C ALA A 166 13.34 0.62 -3.82
N GLN A 167 12.43 -0.36 -3.94
CA GLN A 167 11.53 -0.74 -2.84
C GLN A 167 12.25 -1.48 -1.71
N SER A 168 13.25 -2.31 -2.05
CA SER A 168 13.97 -3.15 -1.09
C SER A 168 15.45 -3.32 -1.47
N GLU A 169 16.25 -3.85 -0.55
CA GLU A 169 17.65 -4.21 -0.83
C GLU A 169 17.74 -5.31 -1.90
N LEU A 170 16.80 -6.24 -1.93
CA LEU A 170 16.73 -7.27 -2.97
C LEU A 170 16.49 -6.64 -4.34
N ASP A 171 15.55 -5.69 -4.44
CA ASP A 171 15.30 -4.97 -5.69
C ASP A 171 16.54 -4.15 -6.09
N ALA A 172 17.18 -3.48 -5.14
CA ALA A 172 18.42 -2.74 -5.39
C ALA A 172 19.54 -3.63 -5.95
N ALA A 173 19.71 -4.84 -5.41
CA ALA A 173 20.69 -5.81 -5.90
C ALA A 173 20.39 -6.23 -7.34
N ARG A 174 19.12 -6.58 -7.64
CA ARG A 174 18.69 -6.96 -8.99
C ARG A 174 18.84 -5.84 -10.01
N LEU A 175 18.48 -4.62 -9.62
CA LEU A 175 18.61 -3.42 -10.46
C LEU A 175 20.08 -3.09 -10.75
N ARG A 176 20.97 -3.25 -9.77
CA ARG A 176 22.42 -3.09 -9.93
C ARG A 176 22.98 -4.09 -10.93
N GLU A 177 22.52 -5.33 -10.87
CA GLU A 177 22.92 -6.36 -11.83
C GLU A 177 22.47 -6.02 -13.27
N LEU A 178 21.34 -5.37 -13.44
CA LEU A 178 20.85 -4.89 -14.74
C LEU A 178 21.55 -3.60 -15.24
N GLY A 179 22.42 -3.02 -14.43
CA GLY A 179 23.24 -1.87 -14.81
C GLY A 179 22.85 -0.53 -14.22
N ALA A 180 21.92 -0.49 -13.26
CA ALA A 180 21.61 0.72 -12.50
C ALA A 180 22.81 1.10 -11.60
N LYS A 181 23.13 2.40 -11.53
CA LYS A 181 24.34 2.88 -10.83
C LYS A 181 24.01 3.61 -9.53
N ASN A 182 23.16 4.60 -9.60
CA ASN A 182 22.80 5.44 -8.45
C ASN A 182 21.48 4.92 -7.86
N ILE A 183 21.60 4.03 -6.87
CA ILE A 183 20.44 3.35 -6.26
C ILE A 183 20.36 3.69 -4.78
N LYS A 184 19.17 4.12 -4.35
CA LYS A 184 18.81 4.32 -2.95
C LYS A 184 17.59 3.46 -2.62
N VAL A 185 17.56 2.82 -1.46
CA VAL A 185 16.39 2.06 -1.00
C VAL A 185 15.48 3.01 -0.23
N ALA A 186 14.39 3.40 -0.89
CA ALA A 186 13.39 4.34 -0.35
C ALA A 186 12.17 3.64 0.29
N GLY A 187 12.03 2.33 0.11
CA GLY A 187 10.83 1.60 0.51
C GLY A 187 9.72 1.63 -0.54
N ASN A 188 8.59 1.02 -0.21
CA ASN A 188 7.44 0.99 -1.12
C ASN A 188 6.55 2.22 -0.88
N ILE A 189 6.39 3.09 -1.88
CA ILE A 189 5.59 4.31 -1.78
C ILE A 189 4.12 4.04 -1.39
N LYS A 190 3.61 2.85 -1.71
CA LYS A 190 2.25 2.44 -1.30
C LYS A 190 2.11 2.31 0.23
N SER A 191 3.22 2.12 0.97
CA SER A 191 3.21 2.10 2.43
C SER A 191 3.05 3.49 3.07
N ALA A 192 3.31 4.55 2.30
CA ALA A 192 3.11 5.93 2.77
C ALA A 192 1.64 6.37 2.72
N ASN A 193 0.79 5.66 1.97
CA ASN A 193 -0.65 5.90 1.95
C ASN A 193 -1.30 5.33 3.21
N ILE A 194 -1.00 5.96 4.34
CA ILE A 194 -1.59 5.61 5.63
C ILE A 194 -3.04 6.09 5.63
N ALA A 195 -3.96 5.16 5.86
CA ALA A 195 -5.37 5.49 5.98
C ALA A 195 -5.62 6.35 7.22
N VAL A 196 -6.37 7.42 7.06
CA VAL A 196 -6.75 8.32 8.15
C VAL A 196 -8.26 8.19 8.39
N ALA A 197 -8.65 7.88 9.62
CA ALA A 197 -10.04 7.91 10.00
C ALA A 197 -10.53 9.36 10.09
N THR A 198 -11.59 9.67 9.34
CA THR A 198 -12.20 11.00 9.28
C THR A 198 -13.41 11.15 10.19
N LYS A 199 -14.00 10.00 10.61
CA LYS A 199 -15.15 9.94 11.51
C LYS A 199 -14.84 9.07 12.72
N ASP A 200 -15.50 9.32 13.81
CA ASP A 200 -15.37 8.54 15.05
C ASP A 200 -16.65 7.75 15.35
N TYR A 201 -16.55 6.44 15.23
CA TYR A 201 -17.64 5.50 15.53
C TYR A 201 -17.44 4.77 16.88
N SER A 202 -16.55 5.25 17.74
CA SER A 202 -16.23 4.62 19.02
C SER A 202 -17.44 4.50 19.95
N ALA A 203 -18.35 5.50 19.94
CA ALA A 203 -19.57 5.46 20.72
C ALA A 203 -20.53 4.33 20.27
N ALA A 204 -20.65 4.08 18.95
CA ALA A 204 -21.50 3.03 18.40
C ALA A 204 -20.94 1.61 18.61
N SER A 205 -19.65 1.51 18.93
CA SER A 205 -18.95 0.26 19.23
C SER A 205 -18.60 0.09 20.72
N ALA A 206 -19.06 1.01 21.59
CA ALA A 206 -18.86 0.89 23.02
C ALA A 206 -19.40 -0.44 23.53
N ASN A 207 -18.61 -1.17 24.31
CA ASN A 207 -18.96 -2.50 24.85
C ASN A 207 -19.18 -3.60 23.81
N SER A 208 -18.70 -3.40 22.56
CA SER A 208 -18.79 -4.43 21.51
C SER A 208 -17.40 -4.94 21.12
N PHE A 209 -17.30 -6.23 20.83
CA PHE A 209 -16.21 -6.80 20.08
C PHE A 209 -16.50 -6.60 18.59
N VAL A 210 -15.70 -5.78 17.91
CA VAL A 210 -15.89 -5.44 16.51
C VAL A 210 -15.00 -6.29 15.62
N LEU A 211 -15.60 -7.14 14.80
CA LEU A 211 -14.96 -7.94 13.77
C LEU A 211 -15.24 -7.31 12.40
N THR A 212 -14.21 -6.81 11.73
CA THR A 212 -14.36 -6.25 10.39
C THR A 212 -13.84 -7.22 9.33
N ILE A 213 -14.71 -7.63 8.40
CA ILE A 213 -14.40 -8.45 7.24
C ILE A 213 -14.33 -7.51 6.04
N SER A 214 -13.15 -7.30 5.49
CA SER A 214 -12.93 -6.22 4.52
C SER A 214 -12.43 -6.70 3.17
N ASN A 215 -12.80 -5.97 2.10
CA ASN A 215 -12.31 -6.19 0.74
C ASN A 215 -12.62 -7.60 0.20
N THR A 216 -13.79 -8.15 0.50
CA THR A 216 -14.18 -9.47 0.04
C THR A 216 -14.53 -9.50 -1.45
N HIS A 217 -14.34 -10.67 -2.04
CA HIS A 217 -14.67 -10.98 -3.43
C HIS A 217 -15.74 -12.09 -3.50
N GLU A 218 -16.24 -12.32 -4.71
CA GLU A 218 -17.26 -13.33 -4.95
C GLU A 218 -16.85 -14.72 -4.46
N GLY A 219 -17.67 -15.30 -3.59
CA GLY A 219 -17.45 -16.57 -2.92
C GLY A 219 -16.64 -16.49 -1.63
N GLU A 220 -16.01 -15.35 -1.30
CA GLU A 220 -15.31 -15.19 -0.02
C GLU A 220 -16.28 -14.86 1.10
N GLU A 221 -17.38 -14.16 0.83
CA GLU A 221 -18.36 -13.82 1.84
C GLU A 221 -18.96 -15.07 2.48
N GLU A 222 -19.51 -15.97 1.65
CA GLU A 222 -20.08 -17.22 2.12
C GLU A 222 -19.02 -18.11 2.76
N LEU A 223 -17.82 -18.16 2.17
CA LEU A 223 -16.71 -18.94 2.69
C LEU A 223 -16.28 -18.48 4.09
N ILE A 224 -16.12 -17.17 4.30
CA ILE A 224 -15.70 -16.62 5.60
C ILE A 224 -16.83 -16.77 6.63
N LEU A 225 -18.06 -16.37 6.27
CA LEU A 225 -19.21 -16.41 7.17
C LEU A 225 -19.53 -17.83 7.65
N SER A 226 -19.49 -18.84 6.77
CA SER A 226 -19.74 -20.23 7.15
C SER A 226 -18.68 -20.77 8.14
N ASN A 227 -17.48 -20.22 8.14
CA ASN A 227 -16.38 -20.58 9.04
C ASN A 227 -16.32 -19.74 10.33
N LEU A 228 -17.31 -18.87 10.59
CA LEU A 228 -17.45 -18.12 11.86
C LEU A 228 -18.28 -18.85 12.91
N ASN A 229 -19.04 -19.89 12.57
CA ASN A 229 -20.01 -20.53 13.43
C ASN A 229 -19.47 -20.95 14.80
N ASP A 230 -18.27 -21.53 14.83
CA ASP A 230 -17.64 -21.99 16.08
C ASP A 230 -17.11 -20.82 16.92
N PHE A 231 -16.69 -19.74 16.28
CA PHE A 231 -16.33 -18.52 16.97
C PHE A 231 -17.58 -17.83 17.57
N MET A 232 -18.70 -17.81 16.86
CA MET A 232 -19.98 -17.28 17.35
C MET A 232 -20.42 -17.96 18.63
N LYS A 233 -20.43 -19.32 18.64
CA LYS A 233 -20.78 -20.13 19.83
C LYS A 233 -19.80 -19.86 20.98
N PHE A 234 -18.50 -19.78 20.69
CA PHE A 234 -17.49 -19.48 21.69
C PHE A 234 -17.67 -18.08 22.28
N HIS A 235 -17.92 -17.07 21.45
CA HIS A 235 -18.09 -15.68 21.88
C HIS A 235 -19.37 -15.53 22.75
N SER A 236 -20.45 -16.21 22.43
CA SER A 236 -21.69 -16.18 23.22
C SER A 236 -21.60 -16.94 24.54
N SER A 237 -20.68 -17.90 24.68
CA SER A 237 -20.53 -18.72 25.90
C SER A 237 -19.55 -18.15 26.91
N GLN A 238 -18.73 -17.15 26.53
CA GLN A 238 -17.73 -16.55 27.43
C GLN A 238 -18.08 -15.09 27.74
N SER A 239 -17.93 -14.70 29.03
CA SER A 239 -17.71 -13.29 29.37
C SER A 239 -16.46 -12.86 28.60
N ALA A 240 -16.58 -11.92 27.66
CA ALA A 240 -15.57 -11.60 26.68
C ALA A 240 -14.19 -11.39 27.28
N PRO A 241 -13.14 -12.00 26.74
CA PRO A 241 -11.80 -11.77 27.24
C PRO A 241 -11.36 -10.35 26.92
N GLU A 242 -10.80 -9.66 27.89
CA GLU A 242 -9.98 -8.43 27.75
C GLU A 242 -8.77 -8.58 26.80
N LYS A 243 -8.75 -9.64 25.98
CA LYS A 243 -7.58 -10.17 25.29
C LYS A 243 -7.17 -9.45 24.01
N TYR A 244 -8.01 -8.55 23.49
CA TYR A 244 -7.69 -7.87 22.25
C TYR A 244 -7.55 -6.35 22.47
N PRO A 245 -6.34 -5.79 22.29
CA PRO A 245 -6.16 -4.34 22.37
C PRO A 245 -6.97 -3.65 21.26
N ARG A 246 -7.77 -2.65 21.62
CA ARG A 246 -8.40 -1.77 20.61
C ARG A 246 -7.31 -1.02 19.83
N ALA A 247 -7.53 -0.82 18.55
CA ALA A 247 -6.63 -0.08 17.66
C ALA A 247 -6.20 1.29 18.20
N ALA A 248 -7.03 1.95 19.02
CA ALA A 248 -6.74 3.25 19.65
C ALA A 248 -5.69 3.20 20.76
N SER A 249 -5.52 2.08 21.49
CA SER A 249 -4.54 1.98 22.59
C SER A 249 -3.10 1.74 22.11
N ALA A 250 -2.90 1.32 20.85
CA ALA A 250 -1.57 1.14 20.28
C ALA A 250 -0.90 2.46 19.84
N ARG A 251 -1.60 3.60 19.93
CA ARG A 251 -1.10 4.91 19.46
C ARG A 251 -0.42 5.75 20.52
N ASP A 252 -0.59 5.47 21.82
CA ASP A 252 -0.03 6.32 22.89
C ASP A 252 1.51 6.27 22.99
N ASP A 253 2.17 5.33 22.29
CA ASP A 253 3.63 5.18 22.34
C ASP A 253 4.35 5.71 21.07
N ARG A 254 3.66 6.43 20.18
CA ARG A 254 4.27 7.08 19.02
C ARG A 254 3.98 8.59 19.04
N SER A 255 4.75 9.33 19.79
CA SER A 255 4.95 10.76 19.53
C SER A 255 5.66 10.91 18.18
N LEU A 256 4.90 11.06 17.09
CA LEU A 256 5.40 11.73 15.91
C LEU A 256 5.77 13.15 16.34
N PRO A 257 6.95 13.68 15.98
CA PRO A 257 7.24 15.07 16.30
C PRO A 257 6.15 15.94 15.68
N ALA A 258 5.43 16.67 16.51
CA ALA A 258 4.51 17.70 16.08
C ALA A 258 5.29 18.67 15.21
N ALA A 259 4.85 18.87 13.95
CA ALA A 259 5.28 20.01 13.18
C ALA A 259 4.76 21.25 13.90
N GLU A 260 5.63 21.88 14.69
CA GLU A 260 5.39 23.22 15.24
C GLU A 260 5.24 24.18 14.07
N LEU A 261 4.02 24.67 13.84
CA LEU A 261 3.76 25.90 13.15
C LEU A 261 4.36 27.02 14.02
N ARG A 262 5.54 27.52 13.67
CA ARG A 262 6.09 28.74 14.24
C ARG A 262 5.65 29.88 13.36
N ASP A 263 4.86 30.77 13.95
CA ASP A 263 4.61 32.11 13.46
C ASP A 263 5.91 32.93 13.44
N GLU A 264 6.07 33.68 12.38
CA GLU A 264 7.15 34.64 12.21
C GLU A 264 7.09 35.74 13.27
N GLN A 265 8.14 35.86 14.09
CA GLN A 265 8.67 37.17 14.50
C GLN A 265 10.11 37.01 15.01
N GLY A 266 10.98 37.80 14.41
CA GLY A 266 12.42 37.69 14.47
C GLY A 266 13.09 38.00 15.81
N SER A 267 14.28 37.47 15.91
CA SER A 267 15.51 38.23 16.25
C SER A 267 16.72 37.30 16.25
N THR A 268 17.78 37.83 15.67
CA THR A 268 19.15 37.34 15.55
C THR A 268 19.81 37.12 16.91
N GLU A 269 20.55 36.02 17.07
CA GLU A 269 21.90 36.05 17.66
C GLU A 269 22.67 34.77 17.35
N SER A 270 23.87 34.99 16.87
CA SER A 270 24.90 34.04 16.48
C SER A 270 25.67 33.52 17.70
N VAL A 271 26.06 32.25 17.72
CA VAL A 271 27.38 31.83 18.25
C VAL A 271 27.84 30.50 17.63
N ASN A 272 29.09 30.52 17.30
CA ASN A 272 29.99 29.66 16.58
C ASN A 272 30.46 28.37 17.30
N LEU A 273 30.99 27.44 16.47
CA LEU A 273 32.19 26.57 16.67
C LEU A 273 31.96 25.28 17.49
N ASN A 274 32.52 24.13 17.17
CA ASN A 274 33.71 23.72 16.43
C ASN A 274 33.66 22.21 16.12
N ALA A 275 34.32 21.86 15.04
CA ALA A 275 34.69 20.50 14.67
C ALA A 275 35.84 19.97 15.54
N ALA A 276 35.84 18.66 15.83
CA ALA A 276 37.08 17.89 15.95
C ALA A 276 36.84 16.39 15.77
N SER A 277 37.53 15.86 14.82
CA SER A 277 37.84 14.47 14.48
C SER A 277 38.39 13.63 15.65
N LEU A 278 38.18 12.31 15.58
CA LEU A 278 39.31 11.36 15.61
C LEU A 278 38.87 9.90 15.32
N ASN A 279 39.66 9.31 14.45
CA ASN A 279 39.74 7.89 14.11
C ASN A 279 40.19 7.02 15.28
N ALA A 280 39.75 5.73 15.33
CA ALA A 280 40.66 4.61 15.19
C ALA A 280 40.08 3.29 15.75
N ALA A 281 40.18 2.28 14.89
CA ALA A 281 40.71 0.94 15.10
C ALA A 281 39.88 -0.14 15.79
N ILE A 282 39.60 -1.14 14.97
CA ILE A 282 39.29 -2.54 15.30
C ILE A 282 40.58 -3.22 15.84
N PRO A 283 40.44 -4.20 16.74
CA PRO A 283 40.87 -5.54 16.36
C PRO A 283 39.94 -6.68 16.76
N SER A 284 40.05 -7.73 15.97
CA SER A 284 39.52 -9.09 16.03
C SER A 284 40.07 -9.89 17.23
N ASP A 285 39.32 -10.84 17.70
CA ASP A 285 39.59 -12.28 17.85
C ASP A 285 38.97 -12.94 19.08
N ALA A 286 38.25 -13.98 18.77
CA ALA A 286 38.29 -15.36 19.27
C ALA A 286 37.82 -15.73 20.68
N SER A 287 36.85 -16.65 20.66
CA SER A 287 36.88 -17.98 21.29
C SER A 287 36.51 -18.17 22.76
N SER A 288 35.44 -18.93 22.89
CA SER A 288 35.25 -20.09 23.77
C SER A 288 34.91 -19.96 25.25
N ALA A 289 33.96 -20.82 25.58
CA ALA A 289 33.78 -21.60 26.82
C ALA A 289 32.82 -21.09 27.90
N VAL A 290 31.75 -21.90 28.03
CA VAL A 290 30.92 -22.08 29.24
C VAL A 290 31.80 -22.79 30.31
N PRO A 291 31.63 -22.56 31.63
CA PRO A 291 30.89 -23.55 32.43
C PRO A 291 30.01 -23.03 33.58
N ASN A 292 29.08 -23.87 33.85
CA ASN A 292 28.20 -24.16 34.97
C ASN A 292 28.54 -23.73 36.42
N THR A 293 27.40 -23.52 37.16
CA THR A 293 27.11 -23.86 38.58
C THR A 293 27.59 -22.96 39.69
N ALA A 294 26.65 -22.51 40.48
CA ALA A 294 26.28 -22.92 41.86
C ALA A 294 25.39 -21.88 42.56
N LEU A 295 24.23 -22.30 42.95
CA LEU A 295 23.59 -22.33 44.29
C LEU A 295 24.05 -21.30 45.37
N LEU A 296 23.11 -20.55 45.96
CA LEU A 296 22.58 -20.65 47.33
C LEU A 296 21.87 -19.39 47.82
N ASN A 297 20.69 -19.65 48.44
CA ASN A 297 20.05 -19.01 49.60
C ASN A 297 19.62 -17.52 49.48
N GLY A 298 18.34 -17.18 49.48
CA GLY A 298 17.43 -17.37 50.62
C GLY A 298 17.18 -16.04 51.31
N ALA A 299 16.11 -15.33 50.92
CA ALA A 299 15.44 -14.38 51.79
C ALA A 299 13.96 -14.26 51.37
N SER A 300 13.12 -14.77 52.25
CA SER A 300 11.68 -14.59 52.27
C SER A 300 11.36 -13.11 52.50
N LEU A 301 10.64 -12.49 51.58
CA LEU A 301 9.87 -11.27 51.85
C LEU A 301 8.45 -11.49 51.38
N ASN A 302 7.58 -11.68 52.35
CA ASN A 302 6.14 -11.57 52.18
C ASN A 302 5.79 -10.22 51.59
N SER A 303 5.32 -10.21 50.33
CA SER A 303 4.50 -9.15 49.79
C SER A 303 3.16 -9.72 49.44
N THR A 304 2.18 -9.40 50.22
CA THR A 304 0.75 -9.58 49.93
C THR A 304 0.44 -8.98 48.59
N ALA A 305 0.22 -9.87 47.61
CA ALA A 305 -0.39 -9.47 46.33
C ALA A 305 -1.78 -8.88 46.63
N PRO A 306 -2.14 -7.72 46.07
CA PRO A 306 -3.51 -7.28 46.13
C PRO A 306 -4.34 -8.26 45.28
N ASN A 307 -5.41 -8.80 45.89
CA ASN A 307 -6.45 -9.54 45.25
C ASN A 307 -6.82 -8.84 43.93
N ALA A 308 -6.49 -9.47 42.80
CA ALA A 308 -7.10 -9.12 41.53
C ALA A 308 -8.60 -9.44 41.68
N ALA A 309 -9.37 -8.43 41.99
CA ALA A 309 -10.82 -8.48 41.84
C ALA A 309 -11.07 -8.85 40.41
N ALA A 310 -11.59 -10.04 40.14
CA ALA A 310 -12.10 -10.44 38.85
C ALA A 310 -13.14 -9.39 38.44
N SER A 311 -12.78 -8.52 37.53
CA SER A 311 -13.70 -7.57 36.92
C SER A 311 -14.78 -8.40 36.23
N THR A 312 -15.96 -8.44 36.78
CA THR A 312 -17.16 -8.97 36.16
C THR A 312 -17.64 -8.00 35.06
N ALA A 313 -16.81 -7.80 34.03
CA ALA A 313 -17.25 -7.07 32.85
C ALA A 313 -18.34 -7.88 32.16
N ALA A 314 -19.48 -7.25 31.90
CA ALA A 314 -20.55 -7.86 31.12
C ALA A 314 -20.01 -8.36 29.75
N PRO A 315 -20.55 -9.49 29.24
CA PRO A 315 -20.08 -10.02 27.95
C PRO A 315 -20.19 -8.95 26.87
N GLN A 316 -19.09 -8.71 26.13
CA GLN A 316 -19.10 -7.77 25.04
C GLN A 316 -19.99 -8.28 23.91
N LYS A 317 -20.87 -7.43 23.39
CA LYS A 317 -21.73 -7.77 22.26
C LYS A 317 -20.87 -7.90 20.99
N LEU A 318 -21.06 -8.95 20.20
CA LEU A 318 -20.39 -9.09 18.92
C LEU A 318 -21.01 -8.13 17.89
N LYS A 319 -20.15 -7.41 17.19
CA LYS A 319 -20.53 -6.55 16.06
C LYS A 319 -19.68 -6.93 14.84
N ILE A 320 -20.33 -7.36 13.76
CA ILE A 320 -19.70 -7.74 12.50
C ILE A 320 -19.87 -6.62 11.48
N ILE A 321 -18.79 -6.20 10.84
CA ILE A 321 -18.78 -5.25 9.73
C ILE A 321 -18.28 -5.99 8.51
N LEU A 322 -19.05 -6.06 7.43
CA LEU A 322 -18.60 -6.68 6.17
C LEU A 322 -18.56 -5.64 5.05
N ALA A 323 -17.42 -5.51 4.40
CA ALA A 323 -17.16 -4.52 3.36
C ALA A 323 -16.70 -5.21 2.06
N PRO A 324 -17.59 -5.41 1.07
CA PRO A 324 -17.24 -5.95 -0.23
C PRO A 324 -16.36 -4.99 -1.03
N ARG A 325 -15.45 -5.53 -1.85
CA ARG A 325 -14.54 -4.73 -2.67
C ARG A 325 -15.23 -4.00 -3.83
N HIS A 326 -16.28 -4.58 -4.39
CA HIS A 326 -16.89 -4.15 -5.64
C HIS A 326 -18.34 -3.68 -5.42
N PRO A 327 -18.68 -2.41 -5.73
CA PRO A 327 -20.00 -1.83 -5.49
C PRO A 327 -21.14 -2.55 -6.22
N GLU A 328 -20.84 -3.05 -7.43
CA GLU A 328 -21.81 -3.81 -8.24
C GLU A 328 -22.30 -5.08 -7.56
N ARG A 329 -21.66 -5.48 -6.45
CA ARG A 329 -22.02 -6.66 -5.67
C ARG A 329 -22.78 -6.34 -4.39
N PHE A 330 -22.95 -5.07 -4.01
CA PHE A 330 -23.57 -4.70 -2.74
C PHE A 330 -24.94 -5.33 -2.53
N GLU A 331 -25.80 -5.37 -3.55
CA GLU A 331 -27.13 -5.99 -3.44
C GLU A 331 -27.03 -7.50 -3.18
N LYS A 332 -26.24 -8.21 -3.99
CA LYS A 332 -26.03 -9.66 -3.81
C LYS A 332 -25.45 -10.00 -2.44
N VAL A 333 -24.46 -9.21 -1.98
CA VAL A 333 -23.83 -9.43 -0.68
C VAL A 333 -24.79 -9.05 0.46
N SER A 334 -25.67 -8.07 0.27
CA SER A 334 -26.71 -7.74 1.25
C SER A 334 -27.63 -8.93 1.52
N GLU A 335 -28.07 -9.62 0.47
CA GLU A 335 -28.91 -10.82 0.59
C GLU A 335 -28.18 -11.93 1.39
N ILE A 336 -26.91 -12.18 1.09
CA ILE A 336 -26.08 -13.16 1.79
C ILE A 336 -25.97 -12.80 3.29
N CYS A 337 -25.65 -11.54 3.58
CA CYS A 337 -25.49 -11.06 4.95
C CYS A 337 -26.79 -11.12 5.76
N GLU A 338 -27.91 -10.73 5.15
CA GLU A 338 -29.23 -10.75 5.80
C GLU A 338 -29.67 -12.17 6.13
N ILE A 339 -29.51 -13.13 5.19
CA ILE A 339 -29.86 -14.53 5.42
C ILE A 339 -28.99 -15.09 6.56
N TRP A 340 -27.68 -14.89 6.49
CA TRP A 340 -26.76 -15.38 7.52
C TRP A 340 -27.03 -14.77 8.89
N ALA A 341 -27.29 -13.45 8.96
CA ALA A 341 -27.62 -12.77 10.22
C ALA A 341 -28.90 -13.34 10.84
N ARG A 342 -29.97 -13.57 10.02
CA ARG A 342 -31.21 -14.17 10.45
C ARG A 342 -31.04 -15.59 11.02
N GLU A 343 -30.22 -16.43 10.39
CA GLU A 343 -29.91 -17.76 10.85
C GLU A 343 -29.18 -17.78 12.20
N HIS A 344 -28.43 -16.71 12.50
CA HIS A 344 -27.69 -16.57 13.75
C HIS A 344 -28.38 -15.67 14.80
N GLY A 345 -29.64 -15.21 14.54
CA GLY A 345 -30.38 -14.37 15.45
C GLY A 345 -29.77 -12.97 15.64
N LEU A 346 -29.01 -12.46 14.64
CA LEU A 346 -28.40 -11.14 14.66
C LEU A 346 -29.28 -10.12 13.94
N SER A 347 -29.30 -8.89 14.44
CA SER A 347 -29.89 -7.76 13.72
C SER A 347 -28.97 -7.34 12.58
N PHE A 348 -29.53 -7.00 11.41
CA PHE A 348 -28.83 -6.60 10.20
C PHE A 348 -29.23 -5.18 9.78
N GLU A 349 -28.24 -4.43 9.25
CA GLU A 349 -28.49 -3.13 8.59
C GLU A 349 -27.47 -2.89 7.47
N ARG A 350 -27.86 -2.09 6.49
CA ARG A 350 -26.94 -1.52 5.49
C ARG A 350 -26.46 -0.16 5.98
N PHE A 351 -25.16 0.11 5.84
CA PHE A 351 -24.59 1.39 6.25
C PHE A 351 -25.18 2.57 5.47
N SER A 352 -25.47 2.40 4.17
CA SER A 352 -26.06 3.44 3.31
C SER A 352 -27.46 3.87 3.75
N GLU A 353 -28.19 3.06 4.52
CA GLU A 353 -29.53 3.37 5.02
C GLU A 353 -29.53 4.28 6.25
N GLY A 354 -28.34 4.58 6.82
CA GLY A 354 -28.19 5.58 7.86
C GLY A 354 -28.74 5.20 9.24
N ALA A 355 -28.92 3.89 9.54
CA ALA A 355 -29.50 3.40 10.78
C ALA A 355 -28.62 3.61 12.05
N GLY A 356 -27.45 4.22 11.93
CA GLY A 356 -26.64 4.69 13.06
C GLY A 356 -25.77 3.62 13.73
N LEU A 357 -25.42 2.55 13.03
CA LEU A 357 -24.56 1.46 13.49
C LEU A 357 -25.12 0.71 14.72
N ARG A 358 -26.43 0.51 14.78
CA ARG A 358 -27.09 -0.09 15.93
C ARG A 358 -27.15 -1.62 15.87
N SER A 359 -27.14 -2.17 14.64
CA SER A 359 -27.26 -3.61 14.41
C SER A 359 -25.98 -4.38 14.76
N ASP A 360 -26.14 -5.68 14.95
CA ASP A 360 -25.07 -6.62 15.26
C ASP A 360 -24.24 -6.94 14.01
N PHE A 361 -24.86 -6.91 12.83
CA PHE A 361 -24.22 -7.12 11.56
C PHE A 361 -24.51 -5.94 10.63
N ILE A 362 -23.45 -5.31 10.13
CA ILE A 362 -23.51 -4.14 9.27
C ILE A 362 -22.82 -4.44 7.94
N LEU A 363 -23.56 -4.31 6.84
CA LEU A 363 -22.96 -4.28 5.51
C LEU A 363 -22.44 -2.87 5.22
N LEU A 364 -21.14 -2.72 5.06
CA LEU A 364 -20.52 -1.45 4.67
C LEU A 364 -20.56 -1.29 3.15
N ASP A 365 -21.63 -0.74 2.66
CA ASP A 365 -21.93 -0.48 1.24
C ASP A 365 -21.67 0.97 0.83
N ALA A 366 -20.62 1.57 1.40
CA ALA A 366 -20.18 2.94 1.12
C ALA A 366 -18.68 3.01 0.93
N PHE A 367 -18.24 3.92 0.04
CA PHE A 367 -16.83 4.18 -0.19
C PHE A 367 -16.22 5.14 0.83
N GLY A 368 -14.93 4.96 1.13
CA GLY A 368 -14.16 5.89 1.96
C GLY A 368 -14.38 5.74 3.46
N GLU A 369 -15.25 4.85 3.88
CA GLU A 369 -15.60 4.66 5.30
C GLU A 369 -14.74 3.58 6.00
N LEU A 370 -14.09 2.70 5.26
CA LEU A 370 -13.41 1.51 5.80
C LEU A 370 -12.34 1.87 6.84
N ALA A 371 -11.60 2.96 6.65
CA ALA A 371 -10.63 3.46 7.62
C ALA A 371 -11.26 3.81 8.98
N ASN A 372 -12.49 4.35 8.97
CA ASN A 372 -13.23 4.68 10.18
C ASN A 372 -13.60 3.40 10.98
N PHE A 373 -13.91 2.31 10.27
CA PHE A 373 -14.19 1.01 10.88
C PHE A 373 -12.91 0.30 11.37
N TYR A 374 -11.80 0.38 10.64
CA TYR A 374 -10.52 -0.16 11.14
C TYR A 374 -10.10 0.47 12.48
N LYS A 375 -10.38 1.76 12.67
CA LYS A 375 -10.09 2.46 13.93
C LYS A 375 -10.78 1.83 15.15
N ILE A 376 -11.99 1.30 14.96
CA ILE A 376 -12.80 0.73 16.04
C ILE A 376 -12.75 -0.80 16.11
N SER A 377 -12.09 -1.45 15.14
CA SER A 377 -12.02 -2.91 15.04
C SER A 377 -11.12 -3.52 16.12
N ASN A 378 -11.55 -4.66 16.67
CA ASN A 378 -10.72 -5.52 17.50
C ASN A 378 -9.91 -6.50 16.66
N VAL A 379 -10.48 -6.99 15.53
CA VAL A 379 -9.82 -7.86 14.56
C VAL A 379 -10.34 -7.52 13.17
N VAL A 380 -9.46 -7.63 12.17
CA VAL A 380 -9.80 -7.50 10.75
C VAL A 380 -9.51 -8.82 10.05
N ILE A 381 -10.52 -9.35 9.33
CA ILE A 381 -10.32 -10.41 8.33
C ILE A 381 -10.16 -9.72 6.97
N LEU A 382 -8.99 -9.84 6.37
CA LEU A 382 -8.67 -9.20 5.09
C LEU A 382 -8.94 -10.16 3.93
N GLY A 383 -9.99 -9.88 3.17
CA GLY A 383 -10.41 -10.64 2.00
C GLY A 383 -9.46 -10.51 0.80
N GLY A 384 -9.83 -11.14 -0.31
CA GLY A 384 -9.01 -11.24 -1.52
C GLY A 384 -7.88 -12.25 -1.43
N SER A 385 -7.72 -12.92 -0.28
CA SER A 385 -6.60 -13.79 0.03
C SER A 385 -6.99 -15.23 0.38
N PHE A 386 -8.29 -15.53 0.49
CA PHE A 386 -8.79 -16.88 0.78
C PHE A 386 -9.06 -17.69 -0.48
N LEU A 387 -9.17 -17.03 -1.64
CA LEU A 387 -9.33 -17.67 -2.95
C LEU A 387 -8.10 -17.44 -3.85
N ARG A 388 -7.67 -18.50 -4.56
CA ARG A 388 -6.41 -18.51 -5.35
C ARG A 388 -6.37 -17.50 -6.49
N ASN A 389 -7.50 -17.16 -7.07
CA ASN A 389 -7.61 -16.38 -8.31
C ASN A 389 -7.60 -14.85 -8.08
N ILE A 390 -7.53 -14.36 -6.85
CA ILE A 390 -7.61 -12.92 -6.54
C ILE A 390 -6.23 -12.34 -6.29
N GLY A 391 -5.46 -12.90 -5.38
CA GLY A 391 -4.06 -12.51 -5.14
C GLY A 391 -3.84 -11.51 -4.01
N GLY A 392 -4.84 -11.26 -3.17
CA GLY A 392 -4.77 -10.49 -1.94
C GLY A 392 -5.00 -8.99 -2.09
N HIS A 393 -5.32 -8.35 -0.98
CA HIS A 393 -5.39 -6.88 -0.83
C HIS A 393 -4.26 -6.36 0.06
N SER A 394 -4.02 -5.04 0.00
CA SER A 394 -3.00 -4.39 0.83
C SER A 394 -3.36 -4.48 2.32
N PRO A 395 -2.49 -5.00 3.17
CA PRO A 395 -2.72 -5.00 4.62
C PRO A 395 -2.39 -3.65 5.28
N ILE A 396 -1.75 -2.71 4.55
CA ILE A 396 -1.21 -1.47 5.09
C ILE A 396 -2.30 -0.59 5.72
N GLU A 397 -3.47 -0.49 5.09
CA GLU A 397 -4.56 0.34 5.62
C GLU A 397 -5.01 -0.12 7.00
N ALA A 398 -5.32 -1.41 7.17
CA ALA A 398 -5.70 -1.96 8.48
C ALA A 398 -4.51 -1.91 9.47
N ALA A 399 -3.31 -2.29 9.02
CA ALA A 399 -2.11 -2.28 9.85
C ALA A 399 -1.72 -0.88 10.35
N SER A 400 -2.09 0.19 9.63
CA SER A 400 -1.84 1.57 10.09
C SER A 400 -2.59 1.93 11.38
N PHE A 401 -3.63 1.19 11.71
CA PHE A 401 -4.36 1.31 12.98
C PHE A 401 -3.84 0.35 14.07
N GLY A 402 -2.86 -0.50 13.76
CA GLY A 402 -2.32 -1.48 14.70
C GLY A 402 -3.27 -2.64 15.02
N VAL A 403 -4.40 -2.76 14.30
CA VAL A 403 -5.40 -3.80 14.53
C VAL A 403 -4.84 -5.18 14.15
N PRO A 404 -5.15 -6.25 14.90
CA PRO A 404 -4.85 -7.61 14.49
C PRO A 404 -5.47 -7.94 13.14
N ILE A 405 -4.71 -8.57 12.24
CA ILE A 405 -5.16 -8.95 10.90
C ILE A 405 -5.09 -10.45 10.74
N ILE A 406 -6.20 -11.06 10.30
CA ILE A 406 -6.27 -12.42 9.79
C ILE A 406 -6.36 -12.32 8.26
N SER A 407 -5.58 -13.14 7.54
CA SER A 407 -5.56 -13.17 6.09
C SER A 407 -5.38 -14.58 5.57
N GLY A 408 -5.93 -14.86 4.40
CA GLY A 408 -5.65 -16.10 3.69
C GLY A 408 -4.22 -16.14 3.13
N ARG A 409 -3.84 -17.28 2.54
CA ARG A 409 -2.47 -17.51 2.05
C ARG A 409 -2.25 -17.09 0.60
N PHE A 410 -3.31 -16.66 -0.14
CA PHE A 410 -3.23 -16.31 -1.56
C PHE A 410 -3.08 -14.80 -1.77
N PHE A 411 -1.95 -14.23 -1.35
CA PHE A 411 -1.63 -12.80 -1.49
C PHE A 411 -0.47 -12.51 -2.46
N HIS A 412 -0.34 -13.30 -3.52
CA HIS A 412 0.79 -13.24 -4.46
C HIS A 412 0.96 -11.88 -5.14
N ASN A 413 -0.11 -11.10 -5.32
CA ASN A 413 -0.05 -9.74 -5.86
C ASN A 413 0.43 -8.70 -4.83
N GLN A 414 0.42 -9.03 -3.54
CA GLN A 414 0.69 -8.11 -2.42
C GLN A 414 1.90 -8.52 -1.56
N LYS A 415 2.68 -9.51 -1.99
CA LYS A 415 3.82 -10.05 -1.22
C LYS A 415 4.72 -8.96 -0.61
N ALA A 416 5.04 -7.92 -1.39
CA ALA A 416 5.90 -6.82 -0.95
C ALA A 416 5.28 -5.99 0.18
N LEU A 417 3.95 -5.83 0.21
CA LEU A 417 3.25 -5.09 1.28
C LEU A 417 3.04 -5.97 2.51
N TYR A 418 2.78 -7.28 2.33
CA TYR A 418 2.72 -8.21 3.45
C TYR A 418 4.06 -8.33 4.17
N ALA A 419 5.18 -8.30 3.43
CA ALA A 419 6.52 -8.32 4.01
C ALA A 419 6.85 -7.08 4.88
N LEU A 420 6.09 -5.99 4.76
CA LEU A 420 6.25 -4.78 5.57
C LEU A 420 5.42 -4.81 6.86
N VAL A 421 4.52 -5.79 7.01
CA VAL A 421 3.60 -5.83 8.15
C VAL A 421 3.88 -7.06 9.00
N GLN A 422 4.25 -6.83 10.24
CA GLN A 422 4.44 -7.88 11.24
C GLN A 422 3.09 -8.30 11.86
N ASN A 423 3.04 -9.52 12.37
CA ASN A 423 1.92 -10.09 13.14
C ASN A 423 0.62 -10.27 12.33
N ILE A 424 0.68 -10.44 11.01
CA ILE A 424 -0.48 -10.93 10.25
C ILE A 424 -0.65 -12.42 10.54
N ALA A 425 -1.83 -12.82 11.00
CA ALA A 425 -2.19 -14.24 11.17
C ALA A 425 -2.62 -14.81 9.82
N LEU A 426 -1.82 -15.70 9.25
CA LEU A 426 -2.10 -16.38 7.98
C LEU A 426 -2.76 -17.72 8.23
N CYS A 427 -3.96 -17.94 7.69
CA CYS A 427 -4.70 -19.21 7.87
C CYS A 427 -5.49 -19.60 6.62
N GLU A 428 -5.95 -20.83 6.57
CA GLU A 428 -6.98 -21.27 5.63
C GLU A 428 -8.37 -20.84 6.15
N ALA A 429 -9.38 -20.83 5.29
CA ALA A 429 -10.72 -20.37 5.68
C ALA A 429 -11.33 -21.17 6.84
N ASN A 430 -11.14 -22.49 6.85
CA ASN A 430 -11.62 -23.40 7.90
C ASN A 430 -10.90 -23.22 9.26
N GLU A 431 -9.79 -22.50 9.30
CA GLU A 431 -9.02 -22.21 10.51
C GLU A 431 -9.43 -20.87 11.15
N ILE A 432 -10.25 -20.04 10.48
CA ILE A 432 -10.63 -18.68 10.94
C ILE A 432 -11.18 -18.69 12.37
N SER A 433 -12.17 -19.56 12.65
CA SER A 433 -12.74 -19.66 14.00
C SER A 433 -11.72 -20.04 15.07
N SER A 434 -10.79 -20.95 14.76
CA SER A 434 -9.74 -21.35 15.68
C SER A 434 -8.78 -20.21 15.96
N VAL A 435 -8.36 -19.49 14.93
CA VAL A 435 -7.46 -18.32 15.03
C VAL A 435 -8.12 -17.18 15.81
N LEU A 436 -9.43 -16.95 15.63
CA LEU A 436 -10.18 -15.93 16.39
C LEU A 436 -10.34 -16.26 17.88
N LYS A 437 -10.23 -17.51 18.30
CA LYS A 437 -10.30 -17.94 19.71
C LYS A 437 -8.98 -17.66 20.45
N GLU A 438 -7.87 -17.51 19.73
CA GLU A 438 -6.55 -17.25 20.29
C GLU A 438 -6.25 -15.75 20.40
N PRO A 439 -5.42 -15.33 21.39
CA PRO A 439 -5.03 -13.92 21.50
C PRO A 439 -4.15 -13.51 20.31
N LEU A 440 -4.66 -12.57 19.51
CA LEU A 440 -3.95 -12.03 18.36
C LEU A 440 -3.13 -10.79 18.75
N LYS A 441 -1.92 -10.69 18.23
CA LYS A 441 -1.09 -9.49 18.40
C LYS A 441 -1.52 -8.41 17.40
N GLY A 442 -1.50 -7.16 17.83
CA GLY A 442 -1.66 -6.02 16.96
C GLY A 442 -0.61 -6.02 15.85
N THR A 443 -1.00 -5.60 14.65
CA THR A 443 -0.07 -5.50 13.52
C THR A 443 0.82 -4.27 13.66
N ARG A 444 2.01 -4.34 13.06
CA ARG A 444 2.98 -3.26 13.01
C ARG A 444 3.59 -3.15 11.62
N ILE A 445 3.71 -1.95 11.11
CA ILE A 445 4.41 -1.67 9.84
C ILE A 445 5.88 -1.40 10.16
N ASP A 446 6.80 -2.20 9.60
CA ASP A 446 8.24 -2.10 9.90
C ASP A 446 8.88 -0.84 9.33
N LYS A 447 8.58 -0.53 8.07
CA LYS A 447 9.16 0.62 7.39
C LYS A 447 8.11 1.27 6.48
N ILE A 448 7.82 2.52 6.76
CA ILE A 448 6.99 3.38 5.93
C ILE A 448 7.92 4.16 5.00
N CYS A 449 7.56 4.27 3.73
CA CYS A 449 8.29 5.09 2.77
C CYS A 449 8.19 6.58 3.17
N ASP A 450 9.32 7.24 3.25
CA ASP A 450 9.37 8.68 3.56
C ASP A 450 9.10 9.49 2.28
N LEU A 451 7.86 9.97 2.16
CA LEU A 451 7.45 10.83 1.03
C LEU A 451 8.16 12.19 1.04
N GLN A 452 8.50 12.72 2.22
CA GLN A 452 9.18 14.01 2.33
C GLN A 452 10.61 13.91 1.77
N GLU A 453 11.29 12.81 2.03
CA GLU A 453 12.61 12.55 1.45
C GLU A 453 12.53 12.49 -0.08
N ILE A 454 11.54 11.77 -0.64
CA ILE A 454 11.33 11.70 -2.10
C ILE A 454 10.98 13.07 -2.69
N GLU A 455 10.10 13.82 -2.03
CA GLU A 455 9.74 15.18 -2.42
C GLU A 455 10.98 16.08 -2.49
N ASN A 456 11.82 16.06 -1.46
CA ASN A 456 13.05 16.85 -1.40
C ASN A 456 14.02 16.49 -2.54
N LEU A 457 14.23 15.18 -2.79
CA LEU A 457 15.08 14.71 -3.89
C LEU A 457 14.61 15.21 -5.26
N ILE A 458 13.30 15.35 -5.47
CA ILE A 458 12.74 15.89 -6.70
C ILE A 458 12.88 17.42 -6.73
N LYS A 459 12.57 18.12 -5.62
CA LYS A 459 12.64 19.58 -5.51
C LYS A 459 14.04 20.13 -5.72
N GLU A 460 15.06 19.44 -5.25
CA GLU A 460 16.47 19.80 -5.48
C GLU A 460 16.86 19.84 -6.98
N ARG A 461 16.03 19.30 -7.86
CA ARG A 461 16.30 19.19 -9.30
C ARG A 461 15.36 20.06 -10.16
N ILE A 462 14.47 20.81 -9.54
CA ILE A 462 13.58 21.78 -10.21
C ILE A 462 14.21 23.17 -10.18
#